data_fcf55bd145c59540fd2d816240169016
#
_entry.id   fcf55bd145c59540fd2d816240169016
#
_cell.length_a   1.000
_cell.length_b   1.000
_cell.length_c   1.000
_cell.angle_alpha   90.00
_cell.angle_beta   90.00
_cell.angle_gamma   90.00
#
_symmetry.space_group_name_H-M   'P 1'
#
loop_
_entity.id
_entity.type
_entity.pdbx_description
1 polymer ?
#
loop_
_entity_poly.entity_id
_entity_poly.type
_entity_poly.pdbx_seq_one_letter_code
_entity_poly.pdbx_strand_id
1 'polypeptide(L)'
;MIYGYIRVSTDKQTVENQRFEIENFVQKENIKIDRWIEETVSGTVSVEKRKLGTLLRKLKKGDILVASEISRLGRNLLQIMSILHHCMKNEVQVLTIKDNYRLGTDIQSKVLAFAFGLSAEIERSLISQRTKEALARIKADGKHLGRPHGFKTMKRKLDGKNKQLVGLLEKNVPKTQIAKMLGIERSLIYTFLKVHNLHEFINKKQ
;
A
#
# COMPACT_ATOMS: atom_id res chain seq x y z
N MET A 1 -10.81 -9.66 21.89
CA MET A 1 -9.40 -9.69 22.36
C MET A 1 -8.90 -8.27 22.58
N ILE A 2 -7.92 -8.10 23.50
CA ILE A 2 -7.35 -6.78 23.83
C ILE A 2 -5.89 -6.77 23.38
N TYR A 3 -5.57 -5.84 22.50
CA TYR A 3 -4.26 -5.71 21.88
C TYR A 3 -3.55 -4.45 22.41
N GLY A 4 -2.36 -4.61 23.00
CA GLY A 4 -1.46 -3.52 23.34
C GLY A 4 -0.55 -3.21 22.14
N TYR A 5 -0.59 -1.98 21.63
CA TYR A 5 0.24 -1.56 20.51
C TYR A 5 1.30 -0.55 20.93
N ILE A 6 2.54 -0.87 20.62
CA ILE A 6 3.73 -0.05 20.92
C ILE A 6 4.48 0.24 19.62
N ARG A 7 4.81 1.51 19.39
CA ARG A 7 5.64 1.93 18.27
C ARG A 7 6.74 2.89 18.71
N VAL A 8 7.97 2.55 18.37
CA VAL A 8 9.15 3.40 18.58
C VAL A 8 9.89 3.62 17.28
N SER A 9 10.66 4.70 17.18
CA SER A 9 11.52 4.96 16.01
C SER A 9 12.87 4.23 16.12
N THR A 10 13.51 4.23 17.30
CA THR A 10 14.86 3.68 17.47
C THR A 10 15.20 3.23 18.90
N ASP A 11 14.43 3.62 19.92
CA ASP A 11 14.86 3.52 21.32
C ASP A 11 14.12 2.41 22.09
N LYS A 12 14.88 1.46 22.68
CA LYS A 12 14.35 0.37 23.51
C LYS A 12 13.72 0.88 24.81
N GLN A 13 14.31 1.90 25.44
CA GLN A 13 13.82 2.46 26.71
C GLN A 13 12.41 3.06 26.54
N THR A 14 12.10 3.59 25.35
CA THR A 14 10.78 4.09 25.02
C THR A 14 9.73 2.97 24.87
N VAL A 15 10.14 1.74 24.51
CA VAL A 15 9.24 0.57 24.46
C VAL A 15 8.76 0.20 25.86
N GLU A 16 9.68 0.09 26.81
CA GLU A 16 9.39 -0.25 28.19
C GLU A 16 8.48 0.78 28.85
N ASN A 17 8.74 2.07 28.61
CA ASN A 17 7.90 3.15 29.12
C ASN A 17 6.45 3.07 28.57
N GLN A 18 6.26 2.86 27.28
CA GLN A 18 4.93 2.70 26.69
C GLN A 18 4.24 1.44 27.22
N ARG A 19 4.97 0.35 27.38
CA ARG A 19 4.44 -0.89 27.95
C ARG A 19 3.94 -0.64 29.38
N PHE A 20 4.76 -0.04 30.23
CA PHE A 20 4.41 0.31 31.60
C PHE A 20 3.18 1.21 31.68
N GLU A 21 3.10 2.24 30.83
CA GLU A 21 1.91 3.12 30.76
C GLU A 21 0.65 2.33 30.44
N ILE A 22 0.72 1.44 29.43
CA ILE A 22 -0.42 0.62 29.02
C ILE A 22 -0.80 -0.39 30.11
N GLU A 23 0.16 -1.06 30.76
CA GLU A 23 -0.08 -2.00 31.83
C GLU A 23 -0.77 -1.34 33.04
N ASN A 24 -0.29 -0.17 33.45
CA ASN A 24 -0.91 0.59 34.54
C ASN A 24 -2.36 1.01 34.19
N PHE A 25 -2.60 1.41 32.94
CA PHE A 25 -3.93 1.78 32.50
C PHE A 25 -4.89 0.61 32.52
N VAL A 26 -4.52 -0.50 31.91
CA VAL A 26 -5.38 -1.69 31.81
C VAL A 26 -5.66 -2.30 33.18
N GLN A 27 -4.69 -2.21 34.12
CA GLN A 27 -4.89 -2.62 35.50
C GLN A 27 -5.96 -1.77 36.20
N LYS A 28 -5.94 -0.44 36.02
CA LYS A 28 -6.96 0.48 36.56
C LYS A 28 -8.35 0.21 35.94
N GLU A 29 -8.42 -0.14 34.68
CA GLU A 29 -9.68 -0.44 33.98
C GLU A 29 -10.16 -1.88 34.21
N ASN A 30 -9.45 -2.70 35.01
CA ASN A 30 -9.75 -4.12 35.25
C ASN A 30 -9.80 -4.96 33.96
N ILE A 31 -8.95 -4.63 32.98
CA ILE A 31 -8.81 -5.37 31.72
C ILE A 31 -7.39 -5.92 31.60
N LYS A 32 -7.17 -6.90 30.74
CA LYS A 32 -5.87 -7.52 30.52
C LYS A 32 -5.51 -7.55 29.03
N ILE A 33 -4.27 -7.20 28.71
CA ILE A 33 -3.77 -7.33 27.34
C ILE A 33 -3.60 -8.81 26.99
N ASP A 34 -4.28 -9.27 25.93
CA ASP A 34 -4.17 -10.61 25.41
C ASP A 34 -2.94 -10.76 24.49
N ARG A 35 -2.63 -9.71 23.71
CA ARG A 35 -1.49 -9.70 22.78
C ARG A 35 -0.81 -8.35 22.70
N TRP A 36 0.51 -8.39 22.65
CA TRP A 36 1.35 -7.24 22.40
C TRP A 36 1.82 -7.21 20.94
N ILE A 37 1.72 -6.04 20.33
CA ILE A 37 2.23 -5.76 18.98
C ILE A 37 3.24 -4.62 19.11
N GLU A 38 4.50 -4.97 18.95
CA GLU A 38 5.61 -4.02 19.05
C GLU A 38 6.30 -3.88 17.71
N GLU A 39 6.56 -2.65 17.31
CA GLU A 39 7.33 -2.38 16.11
C GLU A 39 8.27 -1.20 16.27
N THR A 40 9.49 -1.38 15.75
CA THR A 40 10.50 -0.33 15.68
C THR A 40 10.53 0.18 14.25
N VAL A 41 9.76 1.24 13.99
CA VAL A 41 9.60 1.79 12.64
C VAL A 41 9.24 3.26 12.69
N SER A 42 9.78 4.03 11.73
CA SER A 42 9.40 5.43 11.57
C SER A 42 7.90 5.56 11.26
N GLY A 43 7.26 6.55 11.85
CA GLY A 43 5.86 6.89 11.52
C GLY A 43 5.66 7.32 10.07
N THR A 44 6.73 7.56 9.29
CA THR A 44 6.66 7.85 7.84
C THR A 44 6.35 6.62 7.01
N VAL A 45 6.60 5.42 7.52
CA VAL A 45 6.27 4.17 6.83
C VAL A 45 4.75 4.02 6.77
N SER A 46 4.23 3.67 5.61
CA SER A 46 2.78 3.49 5.43
C SER A 46 2.23 2.37 6.34
N VAL A 47 1.00 2.54 6.80
CA VAL A 47 0.36 1.63 7.77
C VAL A 47 0.30 0.19 7.25
N GLU A 48 0.07 0.01 5.95
CA GLU A 48 -0.04 -1.30 5.29
C GLU A 48 1.24 -2.13 5.40
N LYS A 49 2.39 -1.46 5.45
CA LYS A 49 3.73 -2.07 5.57
C LYS A 49 4.16 -2.32 7.00
N ARG A 50 3.38 -1.87 7.98
CA ARG A 50 3.67 -2.03 9.42
C ARG A 50 2.95 -3.24 10.01
N LYS A 51 3.42 -3.69 11.19
CA LYS A 51 2.71 -4.70 11.98
C LYS A 51 1.29 -4.24 12.34
N LEU A 52 1.10 -2.93 12.53
CA LEU A 52 -0.22 -2.33 12.73
C LEU A 52 -1.18 -2.66 11.58
N GLY A 53 -0.76 -2.49 10.32
CA GLY A 53 -1.60 -2.81 9.17
C GLY A 53 -1.98 -4.29 9.11
N THR A 54 -1.07 -5.19 9.53
CA THR A 54 -1.38 -6.62 9.65
C THR A 54 -2.37 -6.89 10.79
N LEU A 55 -2.22 -6.18 11.91
CA LEU A 55 -3.16 -6.26 13.03
C LEU A 55 -4.55 -5.78 12.61
N LEU A 56 -4.66 -4.61 12.01
CA LEU A 56 -5.95 -4.02 11.59
C LEU A 56 -6.78 -4.98 10.72
N ARG A 57 -6.13 -5.72 9.82
CA ARG A 57 -6.81 -6.74 8.99
C ARG A 57 -7.32 -7.97 9.78
N LYS A 58 -6.80 -8.20 10.98
CA LYS A 58 -7.14 -9.35 11.84
C LYS A 58 -8.14 -9.01 12.93
N LEU A 59 -8.28 -7.72 13.25
CA LEU A 59 -9.21 -7.26 14.29
C LEU A 59 -10.65 -7.62 13.92
N LYS A 60 -11.40 -8.02 14.94
CA LYS A 60 -12.80 -8.42 14.83
C LYS A 60 -13.68 -7.53 15.70
N LYS A 61 -14.98 -7.58 15.45
CA LYS A 61 -15.98 -6.93 16.30
C LYS A 61 -15.78 -7.27 17.77
N GLY A 62 -15.75 -6.24 18.61
CA GLY A 62 -15.55 -6.36 20.06
C GLY A 62 -14.09 -6.44 20.50
N ASP A 63 -13.12 -6.42 19.57
CA ASP A 63 -11.71 -6.29 19.93
C ASP A 63 -11.41 -4.87 20.41
N ILE A 64 -10.35 -4.76 21.23
CA ILE A 64 -9.89 -3.47 21.80
C ILE A 64 -8.42 -3.27 21.40
N LEU A 65 -8.11 -2.10 20.85
CA LEU A 65 -6.75 -1.65 20.55
C LEU A 65 -6.34 -0.58 21.53
N VAL A 66 -5.31 -0.83 22.33
CA VAL A 66 -4.78 0.09 23.34
C VAL A 66 -3.42 0.61 22.90
N ALA A 67 -3.22 1.92 22.95
CA ALA A 67 -1.94 2.57 22.67
C ALA A 67 -1.65 3.65 23.71
N SER A 68 -0.38 4.03 23.91
CA SER A 68 -0.01 5.09 24.84
C SER A 68 -0.55 6.46 24.43
N GLU A 69 -0.51 6.75 23.13
CA GLU A 69 -1.00 7.99 22.53
C GLU A 69 -1.41 7.77 21.06
N ILE A 70 -2.27 8.63 20.54
CA ILE A 70 -2.81 8.52 19.19
C ILE A 70 -1.71 8.65 18.11
N SER A 71 -0.64 9.37 18.39
CA SER A 71 0.52 9.56 17.52
C SER A 71 1.29 8.26 17.24
N ARG A 72 1.10 7.22 18.05
CA ARG A 72 1.67 5.89 17.82
C ARG A 72 0.96 5.17 16.70
N LEU A 73 -0.33 5.39 16.54
CA LEU A 73 -1.12 4.79 15.46
C LEU A 73 -0.76 5.40 14.10
N GLY A 74 -0.73 6.75 14.00
CA GLY A 74 -0.43 7.45 12.76
C GLY A 74 0.41 8.70 12.98
N ARG A 75 1.13 9.15 11.95
CA ARG A 75 1.97 10.36 12.02
C ARG A 75 1.23 11.64 11.64
N ASN A 76 0.26 11.54 10.78
CA ASN A 76 -0.55 12.66 10.33
C ASN A 76 -2.03 12.36 10.57
N LEU A 77 -2.82 13.40 10.53
CA LEU A 77 -4.25 13.34 10.79
C LEU A 77 -4.94 12.32 9.89
N LEU A 78 -4.62 12.27 8.61
CA LEU A 78 -5.25 11.35 7.65
C LEU A 78 -4.98 9.87 7.96
N GLN A 79 -3.75 9.53 8.35
CA GLN A 79 -3.45 8.15 8.75
C GLN A 79 -4.23 7.77 10.01
N ILE A 80 -4.26 8.66 11.01
CA ILE A 80 -5.01 8.44 12.26
C ILE A 80 -6.49 8.23 11.91
N MET A 81 -7.07 9.12 11.13
CA MET A 81 -8.46 9.05 10.70
C MET A 81 -8.79 7.75 9.97
N SER A 82 -7.94 7.34 9.03
CA SER A 82 -8.12 6.09 8.28
C SER A 82 -8.13 4.88 9.21
N ILE A 83 -7.24 4.85 10.21
CA ILE A 83 -7.17 3.78 11.21
C ILE A 83 -8.41 3.78 12.09
N LEU A 84 -8.80 4.94 12.63
CA LEU A 84 -9.97 5.05 13.48
C LEU A 84 -11.26 4.70 12.73
N HIS A 85 -11.40 5.15 11.46
CA HIS A 85 -12.51 4.78 10.60
C HIS A 85 -12.56 3.26 10.37
N HIS A 86 -11.40 2.64 10.10
CA HIS A 86 -11.31 1.19 9.92
C HIS A 86 -11.74 0.44 11.20
N CYS A 87 -11.24 0.86 12.35
CA CYS A 87 -11.61 0.27 13.64
C CYS A 87 -13.11 0.39 13.89
N MET A 88 -13.67 1.58 13.66
CA MET A 88 -15.09 1.82 13.85
C MET A 88 -15.98 1.01 12.92
N LYS A 89 -15.61 0.92 11.63
CA LYS A 89 -16.33 0.09 10.64
C LYS A 89 -16.39 -1.38 11.06
N ASN A 90 -15.35 -1.86 11.75
CA ASN A 90 -15.27 -3.24 12.24
C ASN A 90 -15.74 -3.37 13.71
N GLU A 91 -16.34 -2.35 14.29
CA GLU A 91 -16.79 -2.32 15.68
C GLU A 91 -15.66 -2.68 16.68
N VAL A 92 -14.45 -2.19 16.41
CA VAL A 92 -13.26 -2.30 17.27
C VAL A 92 -13.13 -1.02 18.08
N GLN A 93 -12.92 -1.16 19.39
CA GLN A 93 -12.66 -0.01 20.27
C GLN A 93 -11.19 0.38 20.21
N VAL A 94 -10.91 1.69 20.27
CA VAL A 94 -9.55 2.23 20.38
C VAL A 94 -9.44 3.07 21.62
N LEU A 95 -8.45 2.75 22.45
CA LEU A 95 -8.17 3.45 23.70
C LEU A 95 -6.77 4.04 23.64
N THR A 96 -6.62 5.34 23.93
CA THR A 96 -5.30 5.96 24.12
C THR A 96 -5.22 6.60 25.51
N ILE A 97 -4.04 6.50 26.12
CA ILE A 97 -3.87 6.84 27.53
C ILE A 97 -3.63 8.32 27.71
N LYS A 98 -2.60 8.87 27.06
CA LYS A 98 -2.20 10.27 27.23
C LYS A 98 -3.25 11.26 26.71
N ASP A 99 -3.86 10.89 25.58
CA ASP A 99 -4.88 11.73 24.94
C ASP A 99 -6.27 11.50 25.57
N ASN A 100 -6.38 10.55 26.50
CA ASN A 100 -7.65 10.09 27.09
C ASN A 100 -8.75 9.84 26.04
N TYR A 101 -8.34 9.26 24.89
CA TYR A 101 -9.22 9.06 23.75
C TYR A 101 -9.84 7.66 23.79
N ARG A 102 -11.16 7.61 23.72
CA ARG A 102 -11.95 6.36 23.72
C ARG A 102 -12.85 6.36 22.52
N LEU A 103 -12.42 5.69 21.44
CA LEU A 103 -13.28 5.45 20.29
C LEU A 103 -14.07 4.17 20.54
N GLY A 104 -15.37 4.32 20.70
CA GLY A 104 -16.29 3.23 20.93
C GLY A 104 -17.42 3.21 19.91
N THR A 105 -18.53 2.61 20.30
CA THR A 105 -19.77 2.53 19.51
C THR A 105 -20.74 3.67 19.83
N ASP A 106 -20.36 4.57 20.73
CA ASP A 106 -21.15 5.72 21.15
C ASP A 106 -21.36 6.75 20.04
N ILE A 107 -22.37 7.60 20.19
CA ILE A 107 -22.74 8.59 19.17
C ILE A 107 -21.61 9.60 18.94
N GLN A 108 -20.88 10.00 20.00
CA GLN A 108 -19.77 10.96 19.89
C GLN A 108 -18.66 10.39 19.00
N SER A 109 -18.27 9.12 19.20
CA SER A 109 -17.29 8.41 18.36
C SER A 109 -17.75 8.31 16.90
N LYS A 110 -19.04 8.07 16.67
CA LYS A 110 -19.62 8.02 15.32
C LYS A 110 -19.59 9.38 14.62
N VAL A 111 -19.95 10.45 15.33
CA VAL A 111 -19.90 11.83 14.80
C VAL A 111 -18.45 12.22 14.48
N LEU A 112 -17.52 11.92 15.38
CA LEU A 112 -16.11 12.21 15.17
C LEU A 112 -15.55 11.47 13.95
N ALA A 113 -15.85 10.20 13.78
CA ALA A 113 -15.40 9.44 12.64
C ALA A 113 -16.08 9.87 11.34
N PHE A 114 -17.34 10.29 11.36
CA PHE A 114 -17.99 10.90 10.20
C PHE A 114 -17.28 12.20 9.79
N ALA A 115 -17.02 13.09 10.75
CA ALA A 115 -16.27 14.32 10.49
C ALA A 115 -14.87 14.04 9.92
N PHE A 116 -14.21 13.01 10.41
CA PHE A 116 -12.93 12.55 9.91
C PHE A 116 -13.01 11.97 8.50
N GLY A 117 -13.98 11.11 8.24
CA GLY A 117 -14.23 10.56 6.90
C GLY A 117 -14.44 11.66 5.86
N LEU A 118 -15.27 12.64 6.19
CA LEU A 118 -15.55 13.79 5.33
C LEU A 118 -14.29 14.63 5.07
N SER A 119 -13.48 14.93 6.09
CA SER A 119 -12.23 15.68 5.92
C SER A 119 -11.24 14.94 5.00
N ALA A 120 -11.13 13.62 5.13
CA ALA A 120 -10.28 12.79 4.26
C ALA A 120 -10.77 12.79 2.80
N GLU A 121 -12.08 12.80 2.58
CA GLU A 121 -12.68 12.86 1.25
C GLU A 121 -12.46 14.24 0.59
N ILE A 122 -12.66 15.32 1.35
CA ILE A 122 -12.39 16.69 0.90
C ILE A 122 -10.92 16.83 0.48
N GLU A 123 -9.97 16.34 1.28
CA GLU A 123 -8.54 16.43 0.95
C GLU A 123 -8.19 15.63 -0.31
N ARG A 124 -8.73 14.41 -0.48
CA ARG A 124 -8.57 13.64 -1.72
C ARG A 124 -9.12 14.38 -2.93
N SER A 125 -10.28 15.02 -2.78
CA SER A 125 -10.90 15.83 -3.83
C SER A 125 -10.01 17.01 -4.22
N LEU A 126 -9.48 17.75 -3.23
CA LEU A 126 -8.57 18.88 -3.45
C LEU A 126 -7.26 18.45 -4.14
N ILE A 127 -6.66 17.32 -3.72
CA ILE A 127 -5.46 16.78 -4.37
C ILE A 127 -5.77 16.39 -5.82
N SER A 128 -6.91 15.73 -6.07
CA SER A 128 -7.35 15.36 -7.42
C SER A 128 -7.55 16.60 -8.30
N GLN A 129 -8.19 17.64 -7.76
CA GLN A 129 -8.41 18.89 -8.47
C GLN A 129 -7.08 19.58 -8.82
N ARG A 130 -6.19 19.76 -7.85
CA ARG A 130 -4.85 20.35 -8.09
C ARG A 130 -4.06 19.57 -9.14
N THR A 131 -4.15 18.24 -9.12
CA THR A 131 -3.49 17.38 -10.11
C THR A 131 -4.08 17.59 -11.50
N LYS A 132 -5.41 17.65 -11.61
CA LYS A 132 -6.09 17.93 -12.89
C LYS A 132 -5.71 19.32 -13.45
N GLU A 133 -5.68 20.34 -12.61
CA GLU A 133 -5.27 21.71 -12.98
C GLU A 133 -3.81 21.74 -13.44
N ALA A 134 -2.90 21.09 -12.71
CA ALA A 134 -1.49 21.01 -13.11
C ALA A 134 -1.29 20.27 -14.44
N LEU A 135 -2.01 19.16 -14.66
CA LEU A 135 -1.97 18.43 -15.93
C LEU A 135 -2.58 19.23 -17.08
N ALA A 136 -3.68 19.96 -16.84
CA ALA A 136 -4.28 20.85 -17.83
C ALA A 136 -3.32 21.96 -18.24
N ARG A 137 -2.60 22.58 -17.28
CA ARG A 137 -1.57 23.59 -17.57
C ARG A 137 -0.44 23.01 -18.43
N ILE A 138 0.10 21.84 -18.07
CA ILE A 138 1.16 21.18 -18.84
C ILE A 138 0.70 20.87 -20.26
N LYS A 139 -0.57 20.46 -20.44
CA LYS A 139 -1.18 20.21 -21.74
C LYS A 139 -1.35 21.52 -22.55
N ALA A 140 -1.76 22.61 -21.91
CA ALA A 140 -1.86 23.93 -22.53
C ALA A 140 -0.51 24.47 -22.99
N ASP A 141 0.57 24.18 -22.22
CA ASP A 141 1.96 24.51 -22.61
C ASP A 141 2.49 23.62 -23.76
N GLY A 142 1.66 22.77 -24.38
CA GLY A 142 2.04 21.89 -25.49
C GLY A 142 2.95 20.72 -25.09
N LYS A 143 3.18 20.49 -23.81
CA LYS A 143 4.02 19.39 -23.32
C LYS A 143 3.26 18.08 -23.38
N HIS A 144 3.91 17.04 -23.90
CA HIS A 144 3.34 15.70 -23.95
C HIS A 144 3.23 15.09 -22.55
N LEU A 145 2.01 14.65 -22.18
CA LEU A 145 1.75 13.94 -20.93
C LEU A 145 1.93 12.44 -21.16
N GLY A 146 2.70 11.81 -20.31
CA GLY A 146 2.96 10.38 -20.35
C GLY A 146 4.32 10.05 -20.96
N ARG A 147 4.48 8.77 -21.34
CA ARG A 147 5.75 8.27 -21.87
C ARG A 147 6.01 8.86 -23.27
N PRO A 148 7.19 9.47 -23.54
CA PRO A 148 7.51 9.99 -24.85
C PRO A 148 7.37 8.93 -25.95
N HIS A 149 6.89 9.34 -27.12
CA HIS A 149 6.81 8.48 -28.30
C HIS A 149 8.23 7.98 -28.64
N GLY A 150 8.38 6.67 -28.92
CA GLY A 150 9.67 6.10 -29.27
C GLY A 150 10.63 5.84 -28.09
N PHE A 151 10.25 6.13 -26.87
CA PHE A 151 11.08 5.79 -25.70
C PHE A 151 11.32 4.28 -25.61
N LYS A 152 12.55 3.86 -25.90
CA LYS A 152 12.98 2.46 -25.77
C LYS A 152 13.35 2.19 -24.30
N THR A 153 12.80 1.16 -23.69
CA THR A 153 13.27 0.66 -22.40
C THR A 153 14.74 0.24 -22.54
N MET A 154 15.59 0.65 -21.61
CA MET A 154 17.05 0.39 -21.65
C MET A 154 17.43 -1.09 -21.76
N LYS A 155 16.57 -2.02 -21.36
CA LYS A 155 16.74 -3.47 -21.55
C LYS A 155 15.41 -4.10 -21.91
N ARG A 156 15.26 -4.55 -23.15
CA ARG A 156 14.14 -5.40 -23.56
C ARG A 156 14.53 -6.86 -23.33
N LYS A 157 13.59 -7.72 -22.97
CA LYS A 157 13.83 -9.17 -22.74
C LYS A 157 14.44 -9.87 -23.97
N LEU A 158 14.34 -9.24 -25.16
CA LEU A 158 14.90 -9.72 -26.42
C LEU A 158 16.24 -9.06 -26.81
N ASP A 159 16.71 -8.06 -26.09
CA ASP A 159 17.98 -7.40 -26.43
C ASP A 159 19.12 -8.42 -26.36
N GLY A 160 19.87 -8.52 -27.44
CA GLY A 160 20.94 -9.49 -27.63
C GLY A 160 20.48 -10.87 -28.10
N LYS A 161 19.18 -11.19 -28.11
CA LYS A 161 18.63 -12.50 -28.50
C LYS A 161 18.00 -12.51 -29.90
N ASN A 162 18.02 -11.38 -30.62
CA ASN A 162 17.34 -11.21 -31.90
C ASN A 162 17.85 -12.21 -32.95
N LYS A 163 19.20 -12.40 -33.07
CA LYS A 163 19.79 -13.36 -33.99
C LYS A 163 19.40 -14.81 -33.67
N GLN A 164 19.34 -15.15 -32.38
CA GLN A 164 18.92 -16.49 -31.95
C GLN A 164 17.44 -16.73 -32.26
N LEU A 165 16.59 -15.73 -32.05
CA LEU A 165 15.17 -15.82 -32.37
C LEU A 165 14.93 -16.04 -33.83
N VAL A 166 15.58 -15.26 -34.72
CA VAL A 166 15.46 -15.41 -36.18
C VAL A 166 15.96 -16.78 -36.63
N GLY A 167 17.12 -17.23 -36.18
CA GLY A 167 17.67 -18.55 -36.55
C GLY A 167 16.82 -19.74 -36.09
N LEU A 168 16.09 -19.60 -34.96
CA LEU A 168 15.14 -20.63 -34.52
C LEU A 168 13.86 -20.62 -35.36
N LEU A 169 13.40 -19.44 -35.81
CA LEU A 169 12.27 -19.31 -36.73
C LEU A 169 12.57 -19.90 -38.12
N GLU A 170 13.75 -19.64 -38.64
CA GLU A 170 14.24 -20.23 -39.94
C GLU A 170 14.30 -21.75 -39.89
N LYS A 171 14.67 -22.32 -38.72
CA LYS A 171 14.67 -23.76 -38.46
C LYS A 171 13.27 -24.33 -38.20
N ASN A 172 12.21 -23.55 -38.40
CA ASN A 172 10.80 -23.93 -38.19
C ASN A 172 10.50 -24.43 -36.75
N VAL A 173 11.24 -23.98 -35.73
CA VAL A 173 10.95 -24.33 -34.33
C VAL A 173 9.62 -23.67 -33.91
N PRO A 174 8.71 -24.40 -33.25
CA PRO A 174 7.44 -23.83 -32.79
C PRO A 174 7.62 -22.63 -31.89
N LYS A 175 6.83 -21.57 -32.10
CA LYS A 175 6.90 -20.29 -31.32
C LYS A 175 6.73 -20.50 -29.82
N THR A 176 5.99 -21.53 -29.42
CA THR A 176 5.84 -21.92 -28.00
C THR A 176 7.13 -22.47 -27.40
N GLN A 177 7.89 -23.25 -28.18
CA GLN A 177 9.21 -23.77 -27.77
C GLN A 177 10.25 -22.67 -27.75
N ILE A 178 10.28 -21.80 -28.78
CA ILE A 178 11.15 -20.61 -28.79
C ILE A 178 10.95 -19.74 -27.59
N ALA A 179 9.68 -19.49 -27.21
CA ALA A 179 9.34 -18.70 -26.01
C ALA A 179 9.95 -19.31 -24.73
N LYS A 180 9.85 -20.64 -24.56
CA LYS A 180 10.44 -21.37 -23.44
C LYS A 180 11.98 -21.33 -23.47
N MET A 181 12.60 -21.56 -24.62
CA MET A 181 14.07 -21.58 -24.79
C MET A 181 14.70 -20.21 -24.49
N LEU A 182 14.04 -19.13 -24.89
CA LEU A 182 14.56 -17.77 -24.71
C LEU A 182 14.09 -17.11 -23.38
N GLY A 183 13.22 -17.78 -22.61
CA GLY A 183 12.68 -17.24 -21.35
C GLY A 183 11.83 -15.98 -21.56
N ILE A 184 11.02 -15.94 -22.64
CA ILE A 184 10.18 -14.81 -23.02
C ILE A 184 8.73 -15.24 -23.21
N GLU A 185 7.82 -14.27 -23.22
CA GLU A 185 6.42 -14.53 -23.53
C GLU A 185 6.20 -14.69 -25.03
N ARG A 186 5.31 -15.58 -25.44
CA ARG A 186 4.95 -15.83 -26.84
C ARG A 186 4.45 -14.54 -27.54
N SER A 187 3.72 -13.69 -26.84
CA SER A 187 3.24 -12.40 -27.34
C SER A 187 4.37 -11.48 -27.80
N LEU A 188 5.52 -11.56 -27.11
CA LEU A 188 6.70 -10.75 -27.45
C LEU A 188 7.31 -11.16 -28.80
N ILE A 189 7.24 -12.45 -29.16
CA ILE A 189 7.69 -12.94 -30.47
C ILE A 189 6.83 -12.34 -31.59
N TYR A 190 5.51 -12.32 -31.44
CA TYR A 190 4.62 -11.71 -32.43
C TYR A 190 4.84 -10.20 -32.56
N THR A 191 5.08 -9.52 -31.45
CA THR A 191 5.42 -8.08 -31.46
C THR A 191 6.74 -7.84 -32.19
N PHE A 192 7.76 -8.68 -31.95
CA PHE A 192 9.04 -8.62 -32.64
C PHE A 192 8.88 -8.82 -34.17
N LEU A 193 8.13 -9.83 -34.60
CA LEU A 193 7.87 -10.13 -36.02
C LEU A 193 7.18 -8.96 -36.72
N LYS A 194 6.21 -8.33 -36.08
CA LYS A 194 5.53 -7.12 -36.59
C LYS A 194 6.48 -5.92 -36.71
N VAL A 195 7.29 -5.65 -35.68
CA VAL A 195 8.20 -4.50 -35.67
C VAL A 195 9.33 -4.63 -36.71
N HIS A 196 9.76 -5.85 -37.00
CA HIS A 196 10.83 -6.12 -37.95
C HIS A 196 10.34 -6.55 -39.34
N ASN A 197 9.01 -6.38 -39.63
CA ASN A 197 8.38 -6.75 -40.93
C ASN A 197 8.60 -8.21 -41.35
N LEU A 198 8.76 -9.10 -40.39
CA LEU A 198 8.96 -10.54 -40.65
C LEU A 198 7.61 -11.26 -40.68
N HIS A 199 6.69 -10.77 -41.54
CA HIS A 199 5.30 -11.28 -41.64
C HIS A 199 5.22 -12.73 -42.15
N GLU A 200 6.19 -13.21 -42.89
CA GLU A 200 6.28 -14.60 -43.40
C GLU A 200 6.26 -15.63 -42.26
N PHE A 201 6.82 -15.31 -41.10
CA PHE A 201 6.83 -16.18 -39.93
C PHE A 201 5.56 -16.07 -39.06
N ILE A 202 4.67 -15.09 -39.32
CA ILE A 202 3.44 -14.93 -38.55
C ILE A 202 2.43 -15.99 -38.89
N ASN A 203 2.26 -16.30 -40.21
CA ASN A 203 1.19 -17.15 -40.76
C ASN A 203 1.61 -18.61 -40.93
N LYS A 204 2.87 -18.97 -40.73
CA LYS A 204 3.26 -20.38 -40.71
C LYS A 204 2.58 -21.06 -39.52
N LYS A 205 1.51 -21.84 -39.80
CA LYS A 205 0.90 -22.77 -38.85
C LYS A 205 1.97 -23.81 -38.47
N GLN A 206 2.37 -23.76 -37.23
CA GLN A 206 3.25 -24.75 -36.57
C GLN A 206 2.52 -25.30 -35.34
#